data_25d8277dc4fe010b5a0eabcb82191a0d
#
_entry.id   25d8277dc4fe010b5a0eabcb82191a0d
#
_cell.length_a   1.000
_cell.length_b   1.000
_cell.length_c   1.000
_cell.angle_alpha   90.00
_cell.angle_beta   90.00
_cell.angle_gamma   90.00
#
_symmetry.space_group_name_H-M   'P 1'
#
loop_
_entity.id
_entity.type
_entity.pdbx_description
1 polymer ?
#
loop_
_entity_poly.entity_id
_entity_poly.type
_entity_poly.pdbx_seq_one_letter_code
_entity_poly.pdbx_strand_id
1 'polypeptide(L)'
;MKNKQTSPWAWIPTLYFAQGLPYVAVMTISVIMYKRLGISNTELAFYTGWLNLPWVIKPLWSPFIDLIKTKRWWIVTMQLLMGAGLAGIAFTIPTEHFFQLTLAIFWLLAFSSATHDIAADGFYMLALDSHQQALFVGIRSTFYRIATIAGQGLLIMLAGRLEIVTDNIPYAWSITFFVLAGLFLGVWIYHKFILPHPDSDHAAKEVSASTLLKEFFGTFASFFQKKQASIAILFMLLYRLPEAQLAKMCIPFFIDPIEEGGLGLTTEEIGFVQGTVGIIGLTLGGILGCLLYTSPSPRDRTRSR
;
A
#
# COMPACT_ATOMS: atom_id res chain seq x y z
N MET A 1 3.01 4.70 -38.90
CA MET A 1 2.54 3.46 -38.25
C MET A 1 1.65 3.90 -37.09
N LYS A 2 0.33 3.63 -37.10
CA LYS A 2 -0.54 3.91 -35.97
C LYS A 2 -0.04 3.10 -34.77
N ASN A 3 0.46 3.75 -33.73
CA ASN A 3 0.78 3.12 -32.48
C ASN A 3 -0.46 2.35 -32.01
N LYS A 4 -0.40 1.03 -32.00
CA LYS A 4 -1.47 0.18 -31.46
C LYS A 4 -1.58 0.53 -29.99
N GLN A 5 -2.54 1.38 -29.63
CA GLN A 5 -2.78 1.72 -28.22
C GLN A 5 -3.09 0.42 -27.49
N THR A 6 -2.25 0.07 -26.53
CA THR A 6 -2.46 -1.10 -25.67
C THR A 6 -3.78 -0.88 -24.91
N SER A 7 -4.66 -1.88 -24.92
CA SER A 7 -5.94 -1.78 -24.20
C SER A 7 -5.72 -1.47 -22.72
N PRO A 8 -6.46 -0.51 -22.14
CA PRO A 8 -6.38 -0.20 -20.71
C PRO A 8 -6.60 -1.43 -19.80
N TRP A 9 -7.42 -2.38 -20.22
CA TRP A 9 -7.64 -3.65 -19.51
C TRP A 9 -6.38 -4.50 -19.36
N ALA A 10 -5.41 -4.34 -20.25
CA ALA A 10 -4.18 -5.12 -20.18
C ALA A 10 -3.21 -4.64 -19.12
N TRP A 11 -3.28 -3.38 -18.69
CA TRP A 11 -2.28 -2.84 -17.76
C TRP A 11 -2.86 -2.24 -16.46
N ILE A 12 -4.09 -1.68 -16.46
CA ILE A 12 -4.67 -1.06 -15.25
C ILE A 12 -4.87 -2.07 -14.13
N PRO A 13 -5.50 -3.24 -14.36
CA PRO A 13 -5.69 -4.24 -13.31
C PRO A 13 -4.37 -4.67 -12.65
N THR A 14 -3.39 -5.01 -13.45
CA THR A 14 -2.09 -5.49 -12.96
C THR A 14 -1.25 -4.39 -12.32
N LEU A 15 -1.33 -3.15 -12.83
CA LEU A 15 -0.63 -2.00 -12.27
C LEU A 15 -1.11 -1.67 -10.85
N TYR A 16 -2.42 -1.61 -10.65
CA TYR A 16 -2.99 -1.30 -9.34
C TYR A 16 -2.94 -2.49 -8.37
N PHE A 17 -2.95 -3.72 -8.89
CA PHE A 17 -2.60 -4.89 -8.08
C PHE A 17 -1.15 -4.81 -7.57
N ALA A 18 -0.20 -4.50 -8.45
CA ALA A 18 1.20 -4.31 -8.08
C ALA A 18 1.42 -3.12 -7.11
N GLN A 19 0.57 -2.10 -7.15
CA GLN A 19 0.63 -0.97 -6.24
C GLN A 19 0.21 -1.35 -4.80
N GLY A 20 -0.79 -2.22 -4.64
CA GLY A 20 -1.30 -2.60 -3.32
C GLY A 20 -0.37 -3.53 -2.52
N LEU A 21 0.34 -4.44 -3.19
CA LEU A 21 1.15 -5.47 -2.52
C LEU A 21 2.31 -4.93 -1.66
N PRO A 22 3.14 -3.97 -2.13
CA PRO A 22 4.24 -3.45 -1.31
C PRO A 22 3.76 -2.70 -0.07
N TYR A 23 2.64 -2.00 -0.17
CA TYR A 23 2.00 -1.36 0.97
C TYR A 23 1.66 -2.40 2.05
N VAL A 24 1.03 -3.51 1.67
CA VAL A 24 0.71 -4.59 2.60
C VAL A 24 1.97 -5.27 3.15
N ALA A 25 2.99 -5.47 2.30
CA ALA A 25 4.26 -6.04 2.74
C ALA A 25 4.91 -5.18 3.84
N VAL A 26 4.90 -3.86 3.67
CA VAL A 26 5.48 -2.92 4.64
C VAL A 26 4.60 -2.74 5.87
N MET A 27 3.28 -2.63 5.72
CA MET A 27 2.39 -2.21 6.81
C MET A 27 1.83 -3.37 7.64
N THR A 28 1.69 -4.56 7.06
CA THR A 28 1.07 -5.70 7.72
C THR A 28 2.01 -6.90 7.81
N ILE A 29 2.58 -7.34 6.68
CA ILE A 29 3.40 -8.55 6.65
C ILE A 29 4.68 -8.36 7.48
N SER A 30 5.33 -7.19 7.42
CA SER A 30 6.50 -6.87 8.23
C SER A 30 6.21 -6.98 9.73
N VAL A 31 5.05 -6.48 10.16
CA VAL A 31 4.63 -6.50 11.59
C VAL A 31 4.46 -7.93 12.07
N ILE A 32 3.77 -8.78 11.31
CA ILE A 32 3.56 -10.19 11.65
C ILE A 32 4.91 -10.93 11.65
N MET A 33 5.71 -10.74 10.60
CA MET A 33 7.04 -11.36 10.50
C MET A 33 7.93 -11.00 11.71
N TYR A 34 8.06 -9.73 12.04
CA TYR A 34 8.88 -9.29 13.17
C TYR A 34 8.37 -9.86 14.51
N LYS A 35 7.06 -9.87 14.69
CA LYS A 35 6.47 -10.48 15.90
C LYS A 35 6.79 -11.96 16.00
N ARG A 36 6.68 -12.71 14.89
CA ARG A 36 7.04 -14.14 14.82
C ARG A 36 8.52 -14.40 15.01
N LEU A 37 9.38 -13.44 14.63
CA LEU A 37 10.82 -13.50 14.85
C LEU A 37 11.25 -13.00 16.24
N GLY A 38 10.32 -12.72 17.16
CA GLY A 38 10.59 -12.45 18.56
C GLY A 38 10.90 -10.97 18.88
N ILE A 39 10.59 -10.04 17.99
CA ILE A 39 10.74 -8.60 18.24
C ILE A 39 9.67 -8.17 19.27
N SER A 40 10.07 -7.38 20.26
CA SER A 40 9.17 -6.89 21.31
C SER A 40 8.08 -5.99 20.76
N ASN A 41 6.89 -5.96 21.42
CA ASN A 41 5.77 -5.12 21.02
C ASN A 41 6.13 -3.64 20.99
N THR A 42 6.99 -3.17 21.89
CA THR A 42 7.45 -1.78 21.95
C THR A 42 8.31 -1.42 20.74
N GLU A 43 9.31 -2.24 20.42
CA GLU A 43 10.17 -2.03 19.24
C GLU A 43 9.38 -2.14 17.94
N LEU A 44 8.50 -3.14 17.85
CA LEU A 44 7.61 -3.35 16.71
C LEU A 44 6.75 -2.11 16.45
N ALA A 45 6.05 -1.60 17.47
CA ALA A 45 5.19 -0.42 17.34
C ALA A 45 6.00 0.82 16.96
N PHE A 46 7.16 1.03 17.58
CA PHE A 46 8.01 2.18 17.32
C PHE A 46 8.59 2.16 15.90
N TYR A 47 9.30 1.12 15.52
CA TYR A 47 10.00 1.08 14.23
C TYR A 47 9.06 0.91 13.03
N THR A 48 8.05 0.03 13.12
CA THR A 48 7.12 -0.17 12.01
C THR A 48 6.12 0.98 11.86
N GLY A 49 5.87 1.75 12.95
CA GLY A 49 5.03 2.94 12.91
C GLY A 49 5.55 3.99 11.92
N TRP A 50 6.86 4.20 11.89
CA TRP A 50 7.50 5.16 11.01
C TRP A 50 7.54 4.73 9.54
N LEU A 51 7.41 3.44 9.23
CA LEU A 51 7.40 2.95 7.84
C LEU A 51 6.25 3.51 7.00
N ASN A 52 5.21 4.07 7.62
CA ASN A 52 4.13 4.76 6.90
C ASN A 52 4.53 6.17 6.41
N LEU A 53 5.60 6.73 6.94
CA LEU A 53 6.01 8.12 6.65
C LEU A 53 6.16 8.42 5.15
N PRO A 54 6.78 7.56 4.31
CA PRO A 54 6.90 7.85 2.88
C PRO A 54 5.57 8.14 2.18
N TRP A 55 4.51 7.43 2.49
CA TRP A 55 3.19 7.71 1.89
C TRP A 55 2.57 9.02 2.38
N VAL A 56 2.86 9.42 3.61
CA VAL A 56 2.38 10.69 4.19
C VAL A 56 3.09 11.88 3.56
N ILE A 57 4.42 11.79 3.41
CA ILE A 57 5.23 12.90 2.91
C ILE A 57 5.48 12.84 1.39
N LYS A 58 4.91 11.88 0.67
CA LYS A 58 5.08 11.75 -0.79
C LYS A 58 4.81 13.04 -1.60
N PRO A 59 3.90 13.96 -1.19
CA PRO A 59 3.75 15.23 -1.90
C PRO A 59 5.03 16.06 -1.96
N LEU A 60 5.96 15.91 -1.00
CA LEU A 60 7.20 16.69 -0.95
C LEU A 60 8.14 16.41 -2.13
N TRP A 61 8.14 15.20 -2.68
CA TRP A 61 8.97 14.87 -3.84
C TRP A 61 8.19 14.59 -5.13
N SER A 62 6.85 14.60 -5.07
CA SER A 62 6.02 14.42 -6.25
C SER A 62 6.40 15.32 -7.43
N PRO A 63 6.70 16.62 -7.24
CA PRO A 63 7.11 17.50 -8.34
C PRO A 63 8.39 17.06 -9.05
N PHE A 64 9.33 16.45 -8.31
CA PHE A 64 10.59 15.99 -8.91
C PHE A 64 10.41 14.80 -9.85
N ILE A 65 9.38 13.96 -9.61
CA ILE A 65 9.06 12.83 -10.48
C ILE A 65 8.65 13.33 -11.88
N ASP A 66 7.96 14.46 -11.95
CA ASP A 66 7.53 15.08 -13.21
C ASP A 66 8.68 15.71 -13.99
N LEU A 67 9.71 16.19 -13.28
CA LEU A 67 10.85 16.86 -13.88
C LEU A 67 11.90 15.89 -14.43
N ILE A 68 12.16 14.78 -13.75
CA ILE A 68 13.37 13.99 -13.99
C ILE A 68 13.17 13.02 -15.16
N LYS A 69 12.09 12.27 -15.19
CA LYS A 69 11.83 11.23 -16.20
C LYS A 69 10.33 11.05 -16.45
N THR A 70 10.00 10.23 -17.46
CA THR A 70 8.62 9.84 -17.78
C THR A 70 7.99 9.04 -16.62
N LYS A 71 6.66 9.14 -16.46
CA LYS A 71 5.92 8.34 -15.45
C LYS A 71 6.13 6.84 -15.68
N ARG A 72 6.11 6.42 -16.95
CA ARG A 72 6.39 5.03 -17.31
C ARG A 72 7.77 4.55 -16.85
N TRP A 73 8.80 5.38 -16.99
CA TRP A 73 10.15 5.05 -16.52
C TRP A 73 10.17 4.83 -14.99
N TRP A 74 9.53 5.74 -14.24
CA TRP A 74 9.41 5.62 -12.80
C TRP A 74 8.69 4.34 -12.38
N ILE A 75 7.55 4.01 -13.01
CA ILE A 75 6.80 2.77 -12.72
C ILE A 75 7.70 1.55 -12.85
N VAL A 76 8.34 1.39 -14.02
CA VAL A 76 9.16 0.20 -14.31
C VAL A 76 10.39 0.13 -13.40
N THR A 77 11.05 1.28 -13.14
CA THR A 77 12.22 1.32 -12.26
C THR A 77 11.87 1.01 -10.81
N MET A 78 10.78 1.58 -10.29
CA MET A 78 10.35 1.31 -8.92
C MET A 78 9.88 -0.14 -8.73
N GLN A 79 9.23 -0.75 -9.71
CA GLN A 79 8.86 -2.16 -9.65
C GLN A 79 10.09 -3.08 -9.58
N LEU A 80 11.14 -2.79 -10.35
CA LEU A 80 12.40 -3.54 -10.26
C LEU A 80 13.04 -3.36 -8.88
N LEU A 81 13.08 -2.13 -8.37
CA LEU A 81 13.66 -1.83 -7.07
C LEU A 81 12.88 -2.49 -5.93
N MET A 82 11.55 -2.51 -6.02
CA MET A 82 10.69 -3.22 -5.07
C MET A 82 10.93 -4.73 -5.12
N GLY A 83 11.00 -5.33 -6.31
CA GLY A 83 11.34 -6.74 -6.46
C GLY A 83 12.71 -7.11 -5.88
N ALA A 84 13.72 -6.29 -6.16
CA ALA A 84 15.06 -6.45 -5.59
C ALA A 84 15.06 -6.27 -4.05
N GLY A 85 14.32 -5.29 -3.53
CA GLY A 85 14.16 -5.08 -2.09
C GLY A 85 13.50 -6.27 -1.40
N LEU A 86 12.43 -6.83 -1.97
CA LEU A 86 11.76 -8.02 -1.45
C LEU A 86 12.70 -9.24 -1.43
N ALA A 87 13.49 -9.44 -2.48
CA ALA A 87 14.53 -10.46 -2.49
C ALA A 87 15.61 -10.18 -1.42
N GLY A 88 16.03 -8.92 -1.26
CA GLY A 88 16.95 -8.50 -0.22
C GLY A 88 16.45 -8.81 1.18
N ILE A 89 15.17 -8.57 1.47
CA ILE A 89 14.52 -8.97 2.74
C ILE A 89 14.65 -10.49 2.91
N ALA A 90 14.28 -11.27 1.90
CA ALA A 90 14.34 -12.72 1.95
C ALA A 90 15.76 -13.25 2.28
N PHE A 91 16.80 -12.65 1.71
CA PHE A 91 18.19 -13.01 1.99
C PHE A 91 18.67 -12.61 3.38
N THR A 92 18.15 -11.52 3.93
CA THR A 92 18.61 -10.96 5.20
C THR A 92 17.89 -11.51 6.43
N ILE A 93 16.69 -12.09 6.29
CA ILE A 93 15.95 -12.70 7.40
C ILE A 93 16.78 -13.76 8.18
N PRO A 94 17.50 -14.70 7.55
CA PRO A 94 18.25 -15.72 8.30
C PRO A 94 19.59 -15.24 8.86
N THR A 95 19.87 -13.93 8.91
CA THR A 95 21.13 -13.38 9.40
C THR A 95 21.03 -12.89 10.85
N GLU A 96 22.14 -12.78 11.57
CA GLU A 96 22.18 -12.28 12.95
C GLU A 96 21.64 -10.84 13.09
N HIS A 97 21.86 -10.00 12.07
CA HIS A 97 21.40 -8.60 12.05
C HIS A 97 20.10 -8.41 11.25
N PHE A 98 19.24 -9.44 11.18
CA PHE A 98 18.05 -9.44 10.34
C PHE A 98 17.18 -8.20 10.57
N PHE A 99 16.96 -7.79 11.81
CA PHE A 99 16.05 -6.70 12.14
C PHE A 99 16.49 -5.38 11.52
N GLN A 100 17.75 -4.98 11.71
CA GLN A 100 18.29 -3.73 11.19
C GLN A 100 18.35 -3.75 9.65
N LEU A 101 18.79 -4.86 9.07
CA LEU A 101 18.93 -5.01 7.62
C LEU A 101 17.57 -5.02 6.93
N THR A 102 16.63 -5.82 7.40
CA THR A 102 15.29 -5.86 6.82
C THR A 102 14.54 -4.55 7.03
N LEU A 103 14.70 -3.89 8.17
CA LEU A 103 14.08 -2.58 8.44
C LEU A 103 14.60 -1.52 7.45
N ALA A 104 15.90 -1.48 7.20
CA ALA A 104 16.48 -0.57 6.20
C ALA A 104 15.92 -0.83 4.79
N ILE A 105 15.77 -2.12 4.42
CA ILE A 105 15.20 -2.49 3.13
C ILE A 105 13.69 -2.18 3.08
N PHE A 106 12.94 -2.35 4.18
CA PHE A 106 11.54 -1.92 4.24
C PHE A 106 11.38 -0.41 4.08
N TRP A 107 12.30 0.41 4.60
CA TRP A 107 12.32 1.84 4.31
C TRP A 107 12.51 2.12 2.82
N LEU A 108 13.48 1.46 2.18
CA LEU A 108 13.69 1.57 0.74
C LEU A 108 12.43 1.13 -0.04
N LEU A 109 11.81 0.02 0.37
CA LEU A 109 10.59 -0.50 -0.22
C LEU A 109 9.42 0.50 -0.07
N ALA A 110 9.27 1.12 1.10
CA ALA A 110 8.25 2.11 1.38
C ALA A 110 8.40 3.38 0.50
N PHE A 111 9.62 3.92 0.39
CA PHE A 111 9.91 5.04 -0.52
C PHE A 111 9.70 4.69 -1.98
N SER A 112 10.13 3.48 -2.40
CA SER A 112 9.93 3.01 -3.77
C SER A 112 8.45 2.84 -4.10
N SER A 113 7.66 2.29 -3.17
CA SER A 113 6.22 2.12 -3.33
C SER A 113 5.48 3.46 -3.36
N ALA A 114 5.80 4.40 -2.47
CA ALA A 114 5.22 5.73 -2.49
C ALA A 114 5.55 6.50 -3.80
N THR A 115 6.77 6.32 -4.32
CA THR A 115 7.18 6.88 -5.62
C THR A 115 6.44 6.21 -6.78
N HIS A 116 6.29 4.90 -6.74
CA HIS A 116 5.50 4.14 -7.71
C HIS A 116 4.05 4.61 -7.74
N ASP A 117 3.43 4.85 -6.58
CA ASP A 117 2.06 5.37 -6.47
C ASP A 117 1.90 6.71 -7.22
N ILE A 118 2.80 7.67 -6.98
CA ILE A 118 2.77 8.97 -7.66
C ILE A 118 2.88 8.78 -9.18
N ALA A 119 3.82 7.93 -9.60
CA ALA A 119 4.04 7.68 -11.02
C ALA A 119 2.86 6.96 -11.68
N ALA A 120 2.28 5.95 -11.01
CA ALA A 120 1.15 5.18 -11.51
C ALA A 120 -0.13 6.02 -11.63
N ASP A 121 -0.43 6.85 -10.61
CA ASP A 121 -1.59 7.73 -10.63
C ASP A 121 -1.42 8.84 -11.71
N GLY A 122 -0.22 9.42 -11.83
CA GLY A 122 0.08 10.37 -12.89
C GLY A 122 -0.01 9.74 -14.28
N PHE A 123 0.52 8.53 -14.46
CA PHE A 123 0.46 7.79 -15.71
C PHE A 123 -0.98 7.44 -16.13
N TYR A 124 -1.82 7.04 -15.16
CA TYR A 124 -3.25 6.81 -15.39
C TYR A 124 -3.94 8.05 -15.97
N MET A 125 -3.62 9.23 -15.46
CA MET A 125 -4.20 10.50 -15.94
C MET A 125 -3.68 10.89 -17.34
N LEU A 126 -2.43 10.56 -17.67
CA LEU A 126 -1.82 10.90 -18.96
C LEU A 126 -2.18 9.91 -20.08
N ALA A 127 -2.35 8.63 -19.74
CA ALA A 127 -2.56 7.57 -20.72
C ALA A 127 -4.04 7.36 -21.11
N LEU A 128 -4.98 7.97 -20.38
CA LEU A 128 -6.43 7.77 -20.57
C LEU A 128 -7.14 9.10 -20.79
N ASP A 129 -8.16 9.08 -21.65
CA ASP A 129 -9.11 10.19 -21.76
C ASP A 129 -10.10 10.23 -20.56
N SER A 130 -10.85 11.33 -20.41
CA SER A 130 -11.75 11.55 -19.27
C SER A 130 -12.83 10.46 -19.16
N HIS A 131 -13.33 9.92 -20.27
CA HIS A 131 -14.33 8.85 -20.29
C HIS A 131 -13.72 7.53 -19.78
N GLN A 132 -12.54 7.19 -20.26
CA GLN A 132 -11.80 6.01 -19.81
C GLN A 132 -11.41 6.13 -18.33
N GLN A 133 -10.96 7.30 -17.86
CA GLN A 133 -10.65 7.55 -16.46
C GLN A 133 -11.88 7.29 -15.56
N ALA A 134 -13.05 7.78 -15.95
CA ALA A 134 -14.29 7.54 -15.22
C ALA A 134 -14.68 6.05 -15.19
N LEU A 135 -14.50 5.33 -16.29
CA LEU A 135 -14.77 3.90 -16.37
C LEU A 135 -13.83 3.07 -15.49
N PHE A 136 -12.53 3.36 -15.52
CA PHE A 136 -11.51 2.56 -14.84
C PHE A 136 -11.27 2.93 -13.38
N VAL A 137 -11.86 4.02 -12.85
CA VAL A 137 -11.67 4.41 -11.45
C VAL A 137 -12.12 3.34 -10.44
N GLY A 138 -13.25 2.67 -10.72
CA GLY A 138 -13.71 1.55 -9.92
C GLY A 138 -12.82 0.32 -10.04
N ILE A 139 -12.38 0.02 -11.27
CA ILE A 139 -11.53 -1.14 -11.57
C ILE A 139 -10.18 -1.01 -10.85
N ARG A 140 -9.51 0.14 -10.93
CA ARG A 140 -8.25 0.37 -10.23
C ARG A 140 -8.38 0.15 -8.72
N SER A 141 -9.44 0.70 -8.11
CA SER A 141 -9.71 0.55 -6.68
C SER A 141 -9.98 -0.90 -6.29
N THR A 142 -10.69 -1.64 -7.14
CA THR A 142 -10.97 -3.06 -6.94
C THR A 142 -9.69 -3.89 -6.96
N PHE A 143 -8.82 -3.71 -7.95
CA PHE A 143 -7.58 -4.49 -8.05
C PHE A 143 -6.56 -4.13 -6.97
N TYR A 144 -6.51 -2.87 -6.54
CA TYR A 144 -5.74 -2.46 -5.34
C TYR A 144 -6.24 -3.21 -4.10
N ARG A 145 -7.56 -3.28 -3.91
CA ARG A 145 -8.17 -4.00 -2.78
C ARG A 145 -7.93 -5.52 -2.86
N ILE A 146 -8.04 -6.11 -4.05
CA ILE A 146 -7.71 -7.53 -4.26
C ILE A 146 -6.25 -7.81 -3.88
N ALA A 147 -5.32 -6.92 -4.22
CA ALA A 147 -3.92 -7.05 -3.82
C ALA A 147 -3.75 -7.00 -2.29
N THR A 148 -4.43 -6.08 -1.63
CA THR A 148 -4.43 -5.97 -0.16
C THR A 148 -4.92 -7.27 0.48
N ILE A 149 -6.03 -7.79 0.01
CA ILE A 149 -6.62 -9.05 0.47
C ILE A 149 -5.68 -10.24 0.22
N ALA A 150 -5.11 -10.34 -0.98
CA ALA A 150 -4.18 -11.41 -1.33
C ALA A 150 -2.92 -11.35 -0.45
N GLY A 151 -2.40 -10.16 -0.18
CA GLY A 151 -1.24 -9.97 0.70
C GLY A 151 -1.54 -10.33 2.15
N GLN A 152 -2.63 -9.84 2.70
CA GLN A 152 -3.03 -10.09 4.10
C GLN A 152 -3.56 -11.51 4.35
N GLY A 153 -4.13 -12.14 3.33
CA GLY A 153 -4.64 -13.52 3.41
C GLY A 153 -3.61 -14.53 2.91
N LEU A 154 -3.48 -14.63 1.58
CA LEU A 154 -2.75 -15.74 0.94
C LEU A 154 -1.26 -15.77 1.32
N LEU A 155 -0.56 -14.61 1.37
CA LEU A 155 0.86 -14.60 1.70
C LEU A 155 1.12 -14.93 3.18
N ILE A 156 0.26 -14.48 4.08
CA ILE A 156 0.38 -14.77 5.50
C ILE A 156 0.04 -16.24 5.76
N MET A 157 -1.00 -16.78 5.12
CA MET A 157 -1.32 -18.21 5.18
C MET A 157 -0.18 -19.07 4.63
N LEU A 158 0.45 -18.64 3.52
CA LEU A 158 1.63 -19.32 2.98
C LEU A 158 2.78 -19.32 3.99
N ALA A 159 3.08 -18.19 4.61
CA ALA A 159 4.11 -18.09 5.65
C ALA A 159 3.79 -19.03 6.82
N GLY A 160 2.57 -19.01 7.36
CA GLY A 160 2.15 -19.87 8.44
C GLY A 160 2.22 -21.36 8.09
N ARG A 161 1.79 -21.72 6.88
CA ARG A 161 1.93 -23.11 6.40
C ARG A 161 3.38 -23.56 6.28
N LEU A 162 4.25 -22.67 5.78
CA LEU A 162 5.68 -22.94 5.70
C LEU A 162 6.33 -23.02 7.09
N GLU A 163 5.91 -22.22 8.08
CA GLU A 163 6.36 -22.36 9.47
C GLU A 163 6.12 -23.78 10.01
N ILE A 164 4.92 -24.34 9.75
CA ILE A 164 4.57 -25.70 10.18
C ILE A 164 5.38 -26.77 9.43
N VAL A 165 5.52 -26.64 8.11
CA VAL A 165 6.18 -27.67 7.28
C VAL A 165 7.69 -27.67 7.46
N THR A 166 8.31 -26.50 7.66
CA THR A 166 9.77 -26.37 7.75
C THR A 166 10.29 -26.44 9.19
N ASP A 167 9.41 -26.28 10.17
CA ASP A 167 9.75 -26.09 11.58
C ASP A 167 10.85 -25.02 11.81
N ASN A 168 10.86 -24.02 10.93
CA ASN A 168 11.87 -22.96 10.91
C ASN A 168 11.24 -21.63 10.47
N ILE A 169 10.94 -20.77 11.45
CA ILE A 169 10.28 -19.49 11.22
C ILE A 169 11.07 -18.58 10.27
N PRO A 170 12.39 -18.31 10.48
CA PRO A 170 13.16 -17.47 9.56
C PRO A 170 13.14 -17.98 8.11
N TYR A 171 13.27 -19.29 7.94
CA TYR A 171 13.29 -19.89 6.60
C TYR A 171 11.92 -19.81 5.91
N ALA A 172 10.82 -20.01 6.64
CA ALA A 172 9.46 -19.89 6.13
C ALA A 172 9.19 -18.48 5.60
N TRP A 173 9.56 -17.46 6.37
CA TRP A 173 9.42 -16.06 5.96
C TRP A 173 10.34 -15.68 4.79
N SER A 174 11.57 -16.21 4.76
CA SER A 174 12.49 -16.06 3.63
C SER A 174 11.86 -16.56 2.33
N ILE A 175 11.30 -17.76 2.32
CA ILE A 175 10.62 -18.33 1.15
C ILE A 175 9.43 -17.45 0.75
N THR A 176 8.62 -17.02 1.70
CA THR A 176 7.45 -16.16 1.44
C THR A 176 7.85 -14.86 0.74
N PHE A 177 8.92 -14.21 1.19
CA PHE A 177 9.44 -13.01 0.53
C PHE A 177 10.08 -13.30 -0.83
N PHE A 178 10.71 -14.47 -1.04
CA PHE A 178 11.17 -14.89 -2.37
C PHE A 178 10.01 -15.09 -3.35
N VAL A 179 8.90 -15.70 -2.91
CA VAL A 179 7.70 -15.85 -3.73
C VAL A 179 7.16 -14.47 -4.13
N LEU A 180 7.10 -13.53 -3.19
CA LEU A 180 6.65 -12.16 -3.46
C LEU A 180 7.62 -11.42 -4.40
N ALA A 181 8.93 -11.58 -4.21
CA ALA A 181 9.95 -11.03 -5.10
C ALA A 181 9.84 -11.58 -6.52
N GLY A 182 9.63 -12.89 -6.67
CA GLY A 182 9.40 -13.53 -7.97
C GLY A 182 8.16 -13.01 -8.68
N LEU A 183 7.07 -12.82 -7.94
CA LEU A 183 5.85 -12.20 -8.47
C LEU A 183 6.12 -10.77 -8.95
N PHE A 184 6.88 -9.97 -8.20
CA PHE A 184 7.23 -8.61 -8.59
C PHE A 184 8.14 -8.54 -9.81
N LEU A 185 9.10 -9.46 -9.94
CA LEU A 185 9.91 -9.58 -11.14
C LEU A 185 9.07 -9.94 -12.37
N GLY A 186 8.09 -10.84 -12.21
CA GLY A 186 7.12 -11.17 -13.25
C GLY A 186 6.29 -9.96 -13.69
N VAL A 187 5.77 -9.20 -12.72
CA VAL A 187 5.03 -7.96 -12.95
C VAL A 187 5.90 -6.91 -13.62
N TRP A 188 7.14 -6.73 -13.17
CA TRP A 188 8.11 -5.82 -13.80
C TRP A 188 8.36 -6.16 -15.27
N ILE A 189 8.63 -7.45 -15.57
CA ILE A 189 8.80 -7.92 -16.95
C ILE A 189 7.54 -7.60 -17.77
N TYR A 190 6.37 -7.95 -17.27
CA TYR A 190 5.10 -7.71 -17.93
C TYR A 190 4.88 -6.22 -18.24
N HIS A 191 5.05 -5.34 -17.24
CA HIS A 191 4.82 -3.90 -17.40
C HIS A 191 5.88 -3.23 -18.29
N LYS A 192 7.10 -3.72 -18.30
CA LYS A 192 8.14 -3.24 -19.21
C LYS A 192 7.71 -3.32 -20.67
N PHE A 193 6.91 -4.34 -21.05
CA PHE A 193 6.47 -4.55 -22.42
C PHE A 193 5.04 -4.07 -22.69
N ILE A 194 4.14 -4.14 -21.70
CA ILE A 194 2.70 -3.90 -21.92
C ILE A 194 2.29 -2.44 -21.70
N LEU A 195 2.97 -1.68 -20.82
CA LEU A 195 2.63 -0.29 -20.56
C LEU A 195 2.75 0.55 -21.84
N PRO A 196 1.72 1.31 -22.22
CA PRO A 196 1.76 2.17 -23.39
C PRO A 196 2.84 3.26 -23.25
N HIS A 197 3.13 3.91 -24.38
CA HIS A 197 4.03 5.06 -24.47
C HIS A 197 3.20 6.27 -24.94
N PRO A 198 2.44 6.93 -24.05
CA PRO A 198 1.65 8.09 -24.47
C PRO A 198 2.58 9.25 -24.84
N ASP A 199 2.25 9.96 -25.90
CA ASP A 199 3.03 11.12 -26.36
C ASP A 199 3.04 12.26 -25.32
N SER A 200 2.07 12.25 -24.38
CA SER A 200 1.98 13.20 -23.27
C SER A 200 2.94 12.88 -22.11
N ASP A 201 3.52 11.66 -22.05
CA ASP A 201 4.41 11.24 -20.97
C ASP A 201 5.87 11.64 -21.27
N HIS A 202 6.18 12.90 -21.05
CA HIS A 202 7.55 13.43 -21.16
C HIS A 202 7.91 14.23 -19.90
N ALA A 203 9.19 14.27 -19.58
CA ALA A 203 9.68 15.11 -18.47
C ALA A 203 9.43 16.57 -18.78
N ALA A 204 8.98 17.35 -17.79
CA ALA A 204 8.70 18.76 -17.95
C ALA A 204 10.01 19.53 -18.15
N LYS A 205 10.36 19.85 -19.40
CA LYS A 205 11.60 20.53 -19.76
C LYS A 205 11.62 22.02 -19.49
N GLU A 206 10.46 22.65 -19.32
CA GLU A 206 10.32 24.13 -19.28
C GLU A 206 10.09 24.72 -17.90
N VAL A 207 9.86 23.90 -16.87
CA VAL A 207 9.57 24.40 -15.52
C VAL A 207 10.80 24.26 -14.64
N SER A 208 11.30 25.39 -14.14
CA SER A 208 12.43 25.39 -13.19
C SER A 208 12.00 24.72 -11.87
N ALA A 209 12.88 23.87 -11.31
CA ALA A 209 12.67 23.26 -9.99
C ALA A 209 12.38 24.33 -8.91
N SER A 210 12.98 25.52 -9.00
CA SER A 210 12.73 26.63 -8.08
C SER A 210 11.31 27.18 -8.18
N THR A 211 10.73 27.24 -9.38
CA THR A 211 9.35 27.70 -9.59
C THR A 211 8.36 26.68 -9.01
N LEU A 212 8.57 25.39 -9.28
CA LEU A 212 7.71 24.34 -8.72
C LEU A 212 7.75 24.30 -7.20
N LEU A 213 8.94 24.40 -6.60
CA LEU A 213 9.08 24.46 -5.15
C LEU A 213 8.36 25.69 -4.58
N LYS A 214 8.50 26.85 -5.22
CA LYS A 214 7.83 28.08 -4.77
C LYS A 214 6.29 27.94 -4.83
N GLU A 215 5.76 27.41 -5.92
CA GLU A 215 4.32 27.15 -6.06
C GLU A 215 3.82 26.10 -5.06
N PHE A 216 4.59 25.03 -4.85
CA PHE A 216 4.30 23.99 -3.88
C PHE A 216 4.22 24.57 -2.45
N PHE A 217 5.27 25.27 -1.98
CA PHE A 217 5.25 25.88 -0.66
C PHE A 217 4.22 27.00 -0.54
N GLY A 218 3.95 27.74 -1.62
CA GLY A 218 2.87 28.72 -1.68
C GLY A 218 1.49 28.08 -1.48
N THR A 219 1.25 26.92 -2.08
CA THR A 219 0.01 26.15 -1.90
C THR A 219 -0.15 25.68 -0.46
N PHE A 220 0.92 25.15 0.15
CA PHE A 220 0.90 24.77 1.57
C PHE A 220 0.62 25.97 2.47
N ALA A 221 1.32 27.09 2.27
CA ALA A 221 1.11 28.31 3.04
C ALA A 221 -0.34 28.81 2.93
N SER A 222 -0.90 28.80 1.71
CA SER A 222 -2.30 29.20 1.47
C SER A 222 -3.30 28.29 2.18
N PHE A 223 -3.00 26.99 2.31
CA PHE A 223 -3.85 26.06 3.04
C PHE A 223 -3.94 26.43 4.54
N PHE A 224 -2.80 26.72 5.18
CA PHE A 224 -2.77 27.11 6.60
C PHE A 224 -3.40 28.48 6.88
N GLN A 225 -3.50 29.33 5.85
CA GLN A 225 -4.18 30.62 5.94
C GLN A 225 -5.71 30.52 5.84
N LYS A 226 -6.26 29.35 5.46
CA LYS A 226 -7.71 29.16 5.39
C LYS A 226 -8.35 29.25 6.77
N LYS A 227 -9.48 29.93 6.84
CA LYS A 227 -10.29 30.04 8.06
C LYS A 227 -10.60 28.63 8.57
N GLN A 228 -10.31 28.37 9.84
CA GLN A 228 -10.52 27.08 10.52
C GLN A 228 -9.58 25.91 10.09
N ALA A 229 -8.51 26.16 9.35
CA ALA A 229 -7.55 25.11 8.96
C ALA A 229 -7.01 24.36 10.18
N SER A 230 -6.64 25.05 11.24
CA SER A 230 -6.14 24.45 12.48
C SER A 230 -7.17 23.55 13.16
N ILE A 231 -8.44 23.95 13.20
CA ILE A 231 -9.53 23.14 13.78
C ILE A 231 -9.76 21.89 12.94
N ALA A 232 -9.76 22.02 11.62
CA ALA A 232 -9.93 20.90 10.70
C ALA A 232 -8.78 19.88 10.84
N ILE A 233 -7.53 20.35 10.92
CA ILE A 233 -6.36 19.49 11.13
C ILE A 233 -6.45 18.77 12.48
N LEU A 234 -6.73 19.51 13.55
CA LEU A 234 -6.85 18.93 14.90
C LEU A 234 -7.97 17.85 14.93
N PHE A 235 -9.12 18.15 14.33
CA PHE A 235 -10.21 17.19 14.22
C PHE A 235 -9.79 15.93 13.48
N MET A 236 -9.15 16.06 12.30
CA MET A 236 -8.69 14.92 11.52
C MET A 236 -7.68 14.07 12.28
N LEU A 237 -6.74 14.69 13.01
CA LEU A 237 -5.75 13.98 13.82
C LEU A 237 -6.40 13.21 14.96
N LEU A 238 -7.28 13.86 15.72
CA LEU A 238 -7.95 13.23 16.87
C LEU A 238 -8.93 12.14 16.44
N TYR A 239 -9.65 12.35 15.31
CA TYR A 239 -10.60 11.37 14.78
C TYR A 239 -9.92 10.07 14.33
N ARG A 240 -8.72 10.17 13.71
CA ARG A 240 -7.99 9.01 13.18
C ARG A 240 -7.07 8.34 14.21
N LEU A 241 -6.74 9.02 15.29
CA LEU A 241 -5.81 8.52 16.30
C LEU A 241 -6.24 7.19 16.95
N PRO A 242 -7.49 7.01 17.42
CA PRO A 242 -7.92 5.74 18.02
C PRO A 242 -7.88 4.57 17.03
N GLU A 243 -8.31 4.80 15.79
CA GLU A 243 -8.28 3.78 14.72
C GLU A 243 -6.84 3.36 14.40
N ALA A 244 -5.92 4.32 14.30
CA ALA A 244 -4.52 4.05 14.02
C ALA A 244 -3.85 3.24 15.14
N GLN A 245 -4.16 3.53 16.41
CA GLN A 245 -3.66 2.78 17.55
C GLN A 245 -4.24 1.36 17.58
N LEU A 246 -5.55 1.22 17.38
CA LEU A 246 -6.20 -0.09 17.33
C LEU A 246 -5.60 -0.97 16.23
N ALA A 247 -5.42 -0.41 15.03
CA ALA A 247 -4.84 -1.14 13.90
C ALA A 247 -3.40 -1.64 14.20
N LYS A 248 -2.61 -0.88 14.95
CA LYS A 248 -1.25 -1.28 15.35
C LYS A 248 -1.23 -2.36 16.43
N MET A 249 -2.13 -2.28 17.39
CA MET A 249 -2.17 -3.22 18.52
C MET A 249 -2.91 -4.52 18.18
N CYS A 250 -3.67 -4.54 17.11
CA CYS A 250 -4.45 -5.71 16.70
C CYS A 250 -3.56 -6.94 16.41
N ILE A 251 -2.43 -6.76 15.73
CA ILE A 251 -1.51 -7.86 15.38
C ILE A 251 -0.81 -8.45 16.62
N PRO A 252 -0.16 -7.65 17.49
CA PRO A 252 0.33 -8.17 18.76
C PRO A 252 -0.72 -8.93 19.56
N PHE A 253 -1.92 -8.39 19.70
CA PHE A 253 -3.03 -9.02 20.40
C PHE A 253 -3.42 -10.38 19.81
N PHE A 254 -3.36 -10.56 18.50
CA PHE A 254 -3.64 -11.84 17.85
C PHE A 254 -2.55 -12.89 18.14
N ILE A 255 -1.30 -12.46 18.22
CA ILE A 255 -0.14 -13.37 18.33
C ILE A 255 0.25 -13.67 19.78
N ASP A 256 0.13 -12.69 20.67
CA ASP A 256 0.54 -12.85 22.06
C ASP A 256 -0.21 -14.00 22.74
N PRO A 257 0.46 -14.76 23.63
CA PRO A 257 -0.15 -15.86 24.37
C PRO A 257 -1.38 -15.43 25.20
N ILE A 258 -2.29 -16.36 25.43
CA ILE A 258 -3.50 -16.12 26.23
C ILE A 258 -3.14 -15.68 27.65
N GLU A 259 -2.04 -16.21 28.22
CA GLU A 259 -1.54 -15.85 29.55
C GLU A 259 -1.07 -14.40 29.63
N GLU A 260 -0.68 -13.81 28.50
CA GLU A 260 -0.27 -12.39 28.38
C GLU A 260 -1.43 -11.48 27.93
N GLY A 261 -2.64 -12.04 27.83
CA GLY A 261 -3.85 -11.32 27.43
C GLY A 261 -4.07 -11.23 25.92
N GLY A 262 -3.33 -12.01 25.12
CA GLY A 262 -3.52 -12.17 23.69
C GLY A 262 -4.46 -13.30 23.32
N LEU A 263 -4.54 -13.64 22.02
CA LEU A 263 -5.34 -14.75 21.50
C LEU A 263 -4.53 -16.00 21.17
N GLY A 264 -3.21 -15.91 21.08
CA GLY A 264 -2.32 -17.02 20.76
C GLY A 264 -2.52 -17.63 19.38
N LEU A 265 -2.97 -16.83 18.39
CA LEU A 265 -3.24 -17.30 17.05
C LEU A 265 -1.94 -17.64 16.30
N THR A 266 -1.97 -18.71 15.53
CA THR A 266 -0.91 -19.04 14.58
C THR A 266 -0.89 -18.08 13.40
N THR A 267 0.24 -18.02 12.69
CA THR A 267 0.38 -17.18 11.48
C THR A 267 -0.64 -17.55 10.41
N GLU A 268 -0.95 -18.86 10.26
CA GLU A 268 -1.96 -19.36 9.30
C GLU A 268 -3.36 -18.86 9.66
N GLU A 269 -3.74 -18.92 10.95
CA GLU A 269 -5.03 -18.43 11.45
C GLU A 269 -5.18 -16.94 11.28
N ILE A 270 -4.11 -16.15 11.50
CA ILE A 270 -4.13 -14.71 11.26
C ILE A 270 -4.39 -14.41 9.79
N GLY A 271 -3.73 -15.14 8.88
CA GLY A 271 -3.97 -15.02 7.45
C GLY A 271 -5.41 -15.34 7.06
N PHE A 272 -6.00 -16.36 7.66
CA PHE A 272 -7.40 -16.73 7.46
C PHE A 272 -8.36 -15.65 8.00
N VAL A 273 -8.13 -15.18 9.22
CA VAL A 273 -8.96 -14.13 9.84
C VAL A 273 -8.91 -12.84 9.02
N GLN A 274 -7.74 -12.35 8.67
CA GLN A 274 -7.60 -11.10 7.92
C GLN A 274 -8.04 -11.24 6.46
N GLY A 275 -7.67 -12.35 5.81
CA GLY A 275 -7.96 -12.59 4.40
C GLY A 275 -9.40 -13.02 4.14
N THR A 276 -10.00 -13.85 4.98
CA THR A 276 -11.35 -14.41 4.73
C THR A 276 -12.41 -13.74 5.59
N VAL A 277 -12.26 -13.78 6.92
CA VAL A 277 -13.25 -13.23 7.84
C VAL A 277 -13.34 -11.71 7.70
N GLY A 278 -12.20 -11.04 7.57
CA GLY A 278 -12.13 -9.59 7.37
C GLY A 278 -12.82 -9.13 6.08
N ILE A 279 -12.68 -9.90 4.98
CA ILE A 279 -13.34 -9.58 3.70
C ILE A 279 -14.86 -9.73 3.83
N ILE A 280 -15.31 -10.84 4.41
CA ILE A 280 -16.75 -11.10 4.61
C ILE A 280 -17.33 -9.98 5.47
N GLY A 281 -16.68 -9.64 6.59
CA GLY A 281 -17.10 -8.56 7.48
C GLY A 281 -17.18 -7.20 6.79
N LEU A 282 -16.15 -6.84 6.01
CA LEU A 282 -16.09 -5.59 5.26
C LEU A 282 -17.20 -5.52 4.19
N THR A 283 -17.43 -6.62 3.48
CA THR A 283 -18.44 -6.70 2.43
C THR A 283 -19.85 -6.59 3.01
N LEU A 284 -20.14 -7.37 4.05
CA LEU A 284 -21.43 -7.32 4.73
C LEU A 284 -21.68 -5.96 5.39
N GLY A 285 -20.66 -5.40 6.07
CA GLY A 285 -20.75 -4.07 6.66
C GLY A 285 -21.01 -2.98 5.62
N GLY A 286 -20.36 -3.06 4.46
CA GLY A 286 -20.60 -2.14 3.34
C GLY A 286 -22.00 -2.24 2.79
N ILE A 287 -22.52 -3.45 2.58
CA ILE A 287 -23.92 -3.69 2.09
C ILE A 287 -24.93 -3.17 3.12
N LEU A 288 -24.75 -3.53 4.39
CA LEU A 288 -25.65 -3.08 5.46
C LEU A 288 -25.62 -1.56 5.61
N GLY A 289 -24.42 -0.95 5.54
CA GLY A 289 -24.27 0.51 5.56
C GLY A 289 -25.02 1.17 4.40
N CYS A 290 -24.86 0.68 3.18
CA CYS A 290 -25.61 1.18 2.02
C CYS A 290 -27.13 1.05 2.22
N LEU A 291 -27.60 -0.09 2.70
CA LEU A 291 -29.04 -0.31 2.96
C LEU A 291 -29.59 0.64 4.03
N LEU A 292 -28.85 0.89 5.10
CA LEU A 292 -29.24 1.81 6.18
C LEU A 292 -29.30 3.25 5.70
N TYR A 293 -28.34 3.68 4.85
CA TYR A 293 -28.32 5.05 4.32
C TYR A 293 -29.32 5.29 3.20
N THR A 294 -29.68 4.25 2.44
CA THR A 294 -30.66 4.36 1.33
C THR A 294 -32.09 4.07 1.76
N SER A 295 -32.32 3.42 2.91
CA SER A 295 -33.66 3.17 3.44
C SER A 295 -34.22 4.45 4.05
N PRO A 296 -35.42 4.93 3.59
CA PRO A 296 -36.05 6.12 4.15
C PRO A 296 -36.36 5.90 5.64
N SER A 297 -35.73 6.69 6.49
CA SER A 297 -35.97 6.67 7.92
C SER A 297 -37.43 7.12 8.21
N PRO A 298 -38.13 6.53 9.18
CA PRO A 298 -39.43 7.06 9.65
C PRO A 298 -39.37 8.54 10.05
N ARG A 299 -38.21 9.04 10.45
CA ARG A 299 -37.97 10.46 10.78
C ARG A 299 -37.89 11.38 9.57
N ASP A 300 -37.59 10.87 8.38
CA ASP A 300 -37.52 11.68 7.16
C ASP A 300 -38.93 11.98 6.63
N ARG A 301 -39.93 11.13 6.93
CA ARG A 301 -41.35 11.36 6.62
C ARG A 301 -42.01 12.49 7.43
N THR A 302 -41.41 12.83 8.59
CA THR A 302 -41.98 13.90 9.45
C THR A 302 -41.44 15.28 9.09
N ARG A 303 -40.39 15.39 8.26
CA ARG A 303 -39.84 16.67 7.78
C ARG A 303 -40.43 17.16 6.46
N SER A 304 -41.24 16.35 5.78
CA SER A 304 -41.89 16.69 4.50
C SER A 304 -43.39 17.05 4.63
N ARG A 305 -43.85 17.38 5.84
CA ARG A 305 -45.19 17.93 6.08
C ARG A 305 -45.10 19.30 6.69
#